data_c8314597d049a062ca233ac064b9d1e9
#
_entry.id   c8314597d049a062ca233ac064b9d1e9
#
_cell.length_a   1.000
_cell.length_b   1.000
_cell.length_c   1.000
_cell.angle_alpha   90.00
_cell.angle_beta   90.00
_cell.angle_gamma   90.00
#
_symmetry.space_group_name_H-M   'P 1'
#
loop_
_entity.id
_entity.type
_entity.pdbx_description
1 polymer ?
#
loop_
_entity_poly.entity_id
_entity_poly.type
_entity_poly.pdbx_seq_one_letter_code
_entity_poly.pdbx_strand_id
1 'polypeptide(L)'
;MTRIALCYSGRPRSILECYKNHQDNFGLGNDNVDVFAHLWFNEILTGTNFRQDVGQGTWPNDEIKKWIDENWKPKKIVYENPKSFDHMFTENWNPQWHQAHPKDNQISMFYGIEKVINLKKQHENEHNFKYDYVVRMRTDLNFIEHPGNLEQYDKTKLHVFNVIPGQDWIQTGIKDFAILDIIAWGGSDIMDKYSTTYFNLEKIVKENCPTFTPDAILGYNAIKVNNLNVQKHPWTFKIYVGSTTYSN
;
A
#
# COMPACT_ATOMS: atom_id res chain seq x y z
N MET A 1 -21.62 -13.75 6.61
CA MET A 1 -20.94 -13.36 5.34
C MET A 1 -19.69 -12.60 5.74
N THR A 2 -18.54 -13.02 5.22
CA THR A 2 -17.24 -12.42 5.50
C THR A 2 -17.20 -10.99 4.95
N ARG A 3 -16.85 -10.02 5.79
CA ARG A 3 -16.72 -8.60 5.41
C ARG A 3 -15.29 -8.27 5.08
N ILE A 4 -15.05 -7.66 3.93
CA ILE A 4 -13.74 -7.33 3.41
C ILE A 4 -13.62 -5.82 3.23
N ALA A 5 -12.50 -5.24 3.66
CA ALA A 5 -12.13 -3.86 3.34
C ALA A 5 -10.97 -3.85 2.32
N LEU A 6 -11.18 -3.21 1.17
CA LEU A 6 -10.11 -2.90 0.22
C LEU A 6 -9.63 -1.47 0.47
N CYS A 7 -8.36 -1.32 0.85
CA CYS A 7 -7.74 -0.07 1.24
C CYS A 7 -6.68 0.34 0.22
N TYR A 8 -7.01 1.27 -0.66
CA TYR A 8 -6.10 1.78 -1.68
C TYR A 8 -5.32 2.99 -1.20
N SER A 9 -4.01 2.98 -1.34
CA SER A 9 -3.18 4.14 -0.98
C SER A 9 -2.10 4.42 -2.02
N GLY A 10 -1.88 5.72 -2.28
CA GLY A 10 -0.87 6.19 -3.22
C GLY A 10 -1.45 7.02 -4.36
N ARG A 11 -0.80 7.02 -5.51
CA ARG A 11 -1.29 7.71 -6.72
C ARG A 11 -2.29 6.84 -7.46
N PRO A 12 -3.25 7.46 -8.19
CA PRO A 12 -4.26 6.71 -8.94
C PRO A 12 -3.74 6.09 -10.24
N ARG A 13 -2.48 5.96 -10.45
CA ARG A 13 -1.75 5.35 -11.57
C ARG A 13 -2.65 4.63 -12.60
N SER A 14 -2.45 3.31 -12.78
CA SER A 14 -3.21 2.47 -13.72
C SER A 14 -4.50 1.91 -13.12
N ILE A 15 -5.21 2.76 -12.37
CA ILE A 15 -6.44 2.36 -11.64
C ILE A 15 -7.52 1.83 -12.57
N LEU A 16 -7.63 2.40 -13.76
CA LEU A 16 -8.65 2.03 -14.76
C LEU A 16 -8.35 0.65 -15.34
N GLU A 17 -7.10 0.45 -15.73
CA GLU A 17 -6.63 -0.78 -16.36
C GLU A 17 -6.66 -1.97 -15.39
N CYS A 18 -6.42 -1.70 -14.10
CA CYS A 18 -6.41 -2.74 -13.05
C CYS A 18 -7.79 -3.02 -12.45
N TYR A 19 -8.81 -2.18 -12.72
CA TYR A 19 -10.13 -2.28 -12.09
C TYR A 19 -10.76 -3.66 -12.25
N LYS A 20 -10.86 -4.15 -13.49
CA LYS A 20 -11.46 -5.45 -13.78
C LYS A 20 -10.72 -6.59 -13.06
N ASN A 21 -9.38 -6.51 -13.03
CA ASN A 21 -8.56 -7.49 -12.33
C ASN A 21 -8.83 -7.48 -10.81
N HIS A 22 -9.01 -6.29 -10.21
CA HIS A 22 -9.35 -6.18 -8.79
C HIS A 22 -10.78 -6.68 -8.49
N GLN A 23 -11.73 -6.48 -9.42
CA GLN A 23 -13.07 -7.08 -9.29
C GLN A 23 -12.99 -8.61 -9.25
N ASP A 24 -12.25 -9.20 -10.19
CA ASP A 24 -12.15 -10.64 -10.33
C ASP A 24 -11.39 -11.31 -9.17
N ASN A 25 -10.38 -10.62 -8.61
CA ASN A 25 -9.51 -11.18 -7.58
C ASN A 25 -9.98 -10.89 -6.14
N PHE A 26 -10.63 -9.76 -5.89
CA PHE A 26 -11.01 -9.34 -4.53
C PHE A 26 -12.50 -9.05 -4.38
N GLY A 27 -13.30 -9.29 -5.40
CA GLY A 27 -14.73 -9.03 -5.37
C GLY A 27 -15.08 -7.55 -5.26
N LEU A 28 -14.24 -6.65 -5.79
CA LEU A 28 -14.52 -5.23 -5.84
C LEU A 28 -15.89 -4.99 -6.50
N GLY A 29 -16.81 -4.34 -5.79
CA GLY A 29 -18.19 -4.12 -6.21
C GLY A 29 -19.20 -5.12 -5.64
N ASN A 30 -18.78 -6.16 -4.92
CA ASN A 30 -19.68 -7.06 -4.20
C ASN A 30 -20.18 -6.41 -2.90
N ASP A 31 -21.38 -6.78 -2.44
CA ASP A 31 -22.05 -6.20 -1.25
C ASP A 31 -21.27 -6.40 0.07
N ASN A 32 -20.39 -7.40 0.14
CA ASN A 32 -19.57 -7.68 1.31
C ASN A 32 -18.16 -7.07 1.25
N VAL A 33 -17.88 -6.27 0.23
CA VAL A 33 -16.57 -5.64 -0.01
C VAL A 33 -16.73 -4.13 -0.01
N ASP A 34 -16.17 -3.49 1.02
CA ASP A 34 -16.15 -2.04 1.15
C ASP A 34 -14.80 -1.47 0.72
N VAL A 35 -14.82 -0.32 0.04
CA VAL A 35 -13.64 0.36 -0.46
C VAL A 35 -13.31 1.59 0.38
N PHE A 36 -12.02 1.74 0.68
CA PHE A 36 -11.43 2.93 1.30
C PHE A 36 -10.26 3.39 0.45
N ALA A 37 -10.08 4.69 0.32
CA ALA A 37 -8.96 5.20 -0.46
C ALA A 37 -8.36 6.48 0.12
N HIS A 38 -7.02 6.56 0.09
CA HIS A 38 -6.27 7.79 0.25
C HIS A 38 -5.38 7.97 -0.98
N LEU A 39 -5.73 8.92 -1.84
CA LEU A 39 -5.10 9.09 -3.13
C LEU A 39 -4.43 10.46 -3.26
N TRP A 40 -3.19 10.45 -3.73
CA TRP A 40 -2.44 11.65 -4.04
C TRP A 40 -2.87 12.21 -5.39
N PHE A 41 -3.43 13.40 -5.39
CA PHE A 41 -3.77 14.16 -6.59
C PHE A 41 -3.01 15.47 -6.60
N ASN A 42 -2.53 15.86 -7.76
CA ASN A 42 -1.92 17.17 -7.97
C ASN A 42 -2.75 17.96 -8.97
N GLU A 43 -3.25 19.10 -8.54
CA GLU A 43 -4.07 19.99 -9.41
C GLU A 43 -3.28 20.58 -10.59
N ILE A 44 -1.95 20.69 -10.43
CA ILE A 44 -1.08 21.31 -11.43
C ILE A 44 -0.58 20.27 -12.46
N LEU A 45 -0.40 19.03 -12.05
CA LEU A 45 0.14 17.94 -12.86
C LEU A 45 -0.95 16.93 -13.20
N THR A 46 -1.93 17.37 -13.97
CA THR A 46 -2.98 16.50 -14.48
C THR A 46 -2.36 15.35 -15.28
N GLY A 47 -2.60 14.12 -14.84
CA GLY A 47 -2.24 12.91 -15.59
C GLY A 47 -0.76 12.56 -15.70
N THR A 48 0.15 13.31 -15.07
CA THR A 48 1.58 12.96 -15.10
C THR A 48 1.94 11.99 -13.98
N ASN A 49 2.39 10.80 -14.36
CA ASN A 49 3.17 9.98 -13.45
C ASN A 49 4.48 10.69 -13.14
N PHE A 50 4.89 10.69 -11.85
CA PHE A 50 6.18 11.26 -11.43
C PHE A 50 7.40 10.49 -11.93
N ARG A 51 7.22 9.34 -12.51
CA ARG A 51 8.21 8.63 -13.28
C ARG A 51 7.91 8.86 -14.76
N GLN A 52 8.83 9.52 -15.46
CA GLN A 52 8.75 9.71 -16.92
C GLN A 52 8.79 8.40 -17.70
N ASP A 53 9.19 7.31 -17.05
CA ASP A 53 9.30 5.95 -17.57
C ASP A 53 8.02 5.12 -17.44
N VAL A 54 7.03 5.63 -16.68
CA VAL A 54 5.76 4.93 -16.44
C VAL A 54 4.68 5.57 -17.28
N GLY A 55 4.14 4.82 -18.23
CA GLY A 55 3.16 5.26 -19.22
C GLY A 55 2.14 6.27 -18.68
N GLN A 56 2.01 7.36 -19.40
CA GLN A 56 1.19 8.49 -19.02
C GLN A 56 -0.27 8.23 -19.37
N GLY A 57 -1.10 7.97 -18.35
CA GLY A 57 -2.52 8.21 -18.51
C GLY A 57 -2.78 9.71 -18.43
N THR A 58 -3.25 10.31 -19.49
CA THR A 58 -3.58 11.74 -19.59
C THR A 58 -5.03 12.02 -19.21
N TRP A 59 -5.49 11.51 -18.10
CA TRP A 59 -6.85 11.78 -17.65
C TRP A 59 -6.85 13.01 -16.74
N PRO A 60 -7.76 13.97 -16.97
CA PRO A 60 -7.98 15.07 -16.04
C PRO A 60 -8.34 14.53 -14.64
N ASN A 61 -7.83 15.18 -13.60
CA ASN A 61 -8.08 14.75 -12.22
C ASN A 61 -9.56 14.59 -11.89
N ASP A 62 -10.41 15.50 -12.39
CA ASP A 62 -11.85 15.45 -12.12
C ASP A 62 -12.53 14.26 -12.79
N GLU A 63 -12.09 13.86 -13.98
CA GLU A 63 -12.61 12.69 -14.67
C GLU A 63 -12.23 11.40 -13.90
N ILE A 64 -10.98 11.31 -13.42
CA ILE A 64 -10.52 10.16 -12.61
C ILE A 64 -11.30 10.10 -11.29
N LYS A 65 -11.47 11.22 -10.59
CA LYS A 65 -12.26 11.29 -9.34
C LYS A 65 -13.70 10.83 -9.59
N LYS A 66 -14.35 11.38 -10.61
CA LYS A 66 -15.70 10.98 -10.99
C LYS A 66 -15.79 9.50 -11.30
N TRP A 67 -14.84 8.98 -12.06
CA TRP A 67 -14.79 7.55 -12.39
C TRP A 67 -14.64 6.67 -11.13
N ILE A 68 -13.76 7.06 -10.19
CA ILE A 68 -13.57 6.37 -8.91
C ILE A 68 -14.87 6.34 -8.12
N ASP A 69 -15.54 7.48 -7.99
CA ASP A 69 -16.79 7.59 -7.23
C ASP A 69 -17.89 6.73 -7.84
N GLU A 70 -17.99 6.66 -9.16
CA GLU A 70 -18.99 5.87 -9.88
C GLU A 70 -18.73 4.35 -9.85
N ASN A 71 -17.45 3.94 -9.94
CA ASN A 71 -17.08 2.53 -10.11
C ASN A 71 -16.62 1.85 -8.81
N TRP A 72 -15.86 2.54 -7.97
CA TRP A 72 -15.44 1.98 -6.69
C TRP A 72 -16.47 2.19 -5.58
N LYS A 73 -17.26 3.25 -5.66
CA LYS A 73 -18.28 3.64 -4.66
C LYS A 73 -17.71 3.60 -3.23
N PRO A 74 -16.59 4.29 -2.96
CA PRO A 74 -15.87 4.11 -1.72
C PRO A 74 -16.74 4.54 -0.52
N LYS A 75 -16.65 3.80 0.59
CA LYS A 75 -17.29 4.19 1.86
C LYS A 75 -16.67 5.47 2.41
N LYS A 76 -15.34 5.60 2.30
CA LYS A 76 -14.61 6.83 2.59
C LYS A 76 -13.44 6.97 1.64
N ILE A 77 -13.23 8.19 1.15
CA ILE A 77 -12.09 8.54 0.30
C ILE A 77 -11.54 9.91 0.66
N VAL A 78 -10.23 10.07 0.56
CA VAL A 78 -9.53 11.34 0.67
C VAL A 78 -8.66 11.53 -0.57
N TYR A 79 -8.83 12.67 -1.22
CA TYR A 79 -7.94 13.18 -2.26
C TYR A 79 -7.07 14.26 -1.65
N GLU A 80 -5.75 14.06 -1.65
CA GLU A 80 -4.81 14.97 -1.02
C GLU A 80 -3.70 15.38 -2.01
N ASN A 81 -3.31 16.67 -2.00
CA ASN A 81 -2.17 17.13 -2.77
C ASN A 81 -0.86 16.54 -2.21
N PRO A 82 0.09 16.13 -3.07
CA PRO A 82 1.42 15.76 -2.63
C PRO A 82 2.07 16.87 -1.79
N LYS A 83 2.73 16.48 -0.71
CA LYS A 83 3.39 17.40 0.21
C LYS A 83 4.82 16.94 0.53
N SER A 84 5.66 17.89 0.97
CA SER A 84 7.00 17.58 1.47
C SER A 84 6.95 17.05 2.89
N PHE A 85 7.90 16.17 3.18
CA PHE A 85 8.19 15.63 4.51
C PHE A 85 9.60 16.03 4.98
N ASP A 86 10.19 17.10 4.42
CA ASP A 86 11.54 17.57 4.73
C ASP A 86 11.77 17.88 6.20
N HIS A 87 10.69 18.28 6.92
CA HIS A 87 10.72 18.56 8.35
C HIS A 87 10.96 17.33 9.22
N MET A 88 10.87 16.11 8.65
CA MET A 88 11.04 14.87 9.39
C MET A 88 12.51 14.41 9.38
N PHE A 89 13.05 14.04 10.54
CA PHE A 89 14.33 13.33 10.70
C PHE A 89 15.57 14.07 10.22
N THR A 90 15.62 15.40 10.37
CA THR A 90 16.75 16.21 9.92
C THR A 90 18.06 15.86 10.62
N GLU A 91 18.04 15.43 11.89
CA GLU A 91 19.23 15.19 12.70
C GLU A 91 19.78 13.76 12.62
N ASN A 92 18.91 12.77 12.41
CA ASN A 92 19.28 11.34 12.45
C ASN A 92 19.22 10.67 11.08
N TRP A 93 19.04 11.46 10.04
CA TRP A 93 18.88 10.92 8.71
C TRP A 93 20.24 10.58 8.08
N ASN A 94 20.46 9.30 7.80
CA ASN A 94 21.68 8.87 7.10
C ASN A 94 21.53 9.10 5.58
N PRO A 95 22.34 9.99 4.97
CA PRO A 95 22.26 10.26 3.53
C PRO A 95 22.48 9.04 2.64
N GLN A 96 23.19 8.03 3.13
CA GLN A 96 23.45 6.79 2.38
C GLN A 96 22.20 5.94 2.17
N TRP A 97 21.14 6.16 2.94
CA TRP A 97 19.87 5.44 2.80
C TRP A 97 19.04 5.86 1.56
N HIS A 98 19.47 6.91 0.82
CA HIS A 98 18.64 7.60 -0.16
C HIS A 98 18.93 7.35 -1.62
N GLN A 99 20.01 6.64 -1.92
CA GLN A 99 20.51 6.62 -3.29
C GLN A 99 19.51 6.04 -4.32
N ALA A 100 18.61 5.16 -3.89
CA ALA A 100 17.65 4.53 -4.79
C ALA A 100 16.22 5.12 -4.74
N HIS A 101 15.81 5.71 -3.61
CA HIS A 101 14.43 6.19 -3.43
C HIS A 101 14.41 7.50 -2.63
N PRO A 102 13.88 8.60 -3.20
CA PRO A 102 13.73 9.85 -2.48
C PRO A 102 12.96 9.67 -1.17
N LYS A 103 13.44 10.28 -0.08
CA LYS A 103 12.84 10.24 1.26
C LYS A 103 11.34 10.51 1.23
N ASP A 104 10.93 11.58 0.57
CA ASP A 104 9.53 12.00 0.51
C ASP A 104 8.62 10.97 -0.13
N ASN A 105 9.10 10.22 -1.14
CA ASN A 105 8.32 9.17 -1.77
C ASN A 105 8.02 8.02 -0.81
N GLN A 106 8.99 7.66 0.03
CA GLN A 106 8.83 6.58 1.01
C GLN A 106 7.93 7.03 2.16
N ILE A 107 8.18 8.21 2.72
CA ILE A 107 7.38 8.73 3.84
C ILE A 107 5.94 8.98 3.40
N SER A 108 5.71 9.52 2.19
CA SER A 108 4.37 9.71 1.64
C SER A 108 3.59 8.40 1.48
N MET A 109 4.30 7.30 1.18
CA MET A 109 3.70 5.98 1.12
C MET A 109 3.25 5.50 2.51
N PHE A 110 4.11 5.58 3.53
CA PHE A 110 3.76 5.19 4.91
C PHE A 110 2.61 6.03 5.45
N TYR A 111 2.64 7.34 5.20
CA TYR A 111 1.54 8.25 5.52
C TYR A 111 0.24 7.82 4.84
N GLY A 112 0.26 7.54 3.54
CA GLY A 112 -0.92 7.10 2.80
C GLY A 112 -1.50 5.78 3.30
N ILE A 113 -0.64 4.84 3.72
CA ILE A 113 -1.06 3.58 4.35
C ILE A 113 -1.80 3.86 5.67
N GLU A 114 -1.24 4.69 6.53
CA GLU A 114 -1.86 5.06 7.80
C GLU A 114 -3.21 5.76 7.57
N LYS A 115 -3.27 6.71 6.65
CA LYS A 115 -4.49 7.45 6.33
C LYS A 115 -5.61 6.54 5.87
N VAL A 116 -5.36 5.66 4.91
CA VAL A 116 -6.42 4.77 4.40
C VAL A 116 -6.93 3.79 5.46
N ILE A 117 -6.04 3.25 6.28
CA ILE A 117 -6.46 2.35 7.38
C ILE A 117 -7.24 3.12 8.45
N ASN A 118 -6.89 4.38 8.72
CA ASN A 118 -7.68 5.22 9.63
C ASN A 118 -9.09 5.52 9.09
N LEU A 119 -9.28 5.67 7.78
CA LEU A 119 -10.63 5.79 7.19
C LEU A 119 -11.46 4.52 7.43
N LYS A 120 -10.86 3.35 7.25
CA LYS A 120 -11.47 2.05 7.55
C LYS A 120 -11.82 1.95 9.05
N LYS A 121 -10.91 2.32 9.95
CA LYS A 121 -11.16 2.30 11.41
C LYS A 121 -12.31 3.23 11.81
N GLN A 122 -12.37 4.42 11.23
CA GLN A 122 -13.47 5.35 11.47
C GLN A 122 -14.82 4.72 11.09
N HIS A 123 -14.88 4.08 9.93
CA HIS A 123 -16.09 3.40 9.47
C HIS A 123 -16.50 2.23 10.38
N GLU A 124 -15.55 1.42 10.81
CA GLU A 124 -15.79 0.35 11.78
C GLU A 124 -16.37 0.88 13.09
N ASN A 125 -15.80 1.98 13.62
CA ASN A 125 -16.26 2.60 14.88
C ASN A 125 -17.65 3.22 14.74
N GLU A 126 -17.93 3.90 13.61
CA GLU A 126 -19.23 4.52 13.34
C GLU A 126 -20.36 3.49 13.26
N HIS A 127 -20.05 2.27 12.82
CA HIS A 127 -21.04 1.21 12.59
C HIS A 127 -20.92 0.05 13.59
N ASN A 128 -20.01 0.15 14.57
CA ASN A 128 -19.80 -0.82 15.65
C ASN A 128 -19.57 -2.26 15.15
N PHE A 129 -18.62 -2.43 14.23
CA PHE A 129 -18.18 -3.76 13.74
C PHE A 129 -16.68 -3.76 13.41
N LYS A 130 -16.15 -4.92 13.02
CA LYS A 130 -14.81 -5.10 12.48
C LYS A 130 -14.87 -5.85 11.17
N TYR A 131 -14.01 -5.49 10.20
CA TYR A 131 -13.81 -6.30 9.00
C TYR A 131 -13.09 -7.59 9.35
N ASP A 132 -13.51 -8.70 8.72
CA ASP A 132 -12.83 -9.99 8.86
C ASP A 132 -11.46 -9.96 8.20
N TYR A 133 -11.40 -9.36 7.00
CA TYR A 133 -10.15 -9.16 6.25
C TYR A 133 -10.04 -7.72 5.76
N VAL A 134 -8.82 -7.21 5.83
CA VAL A 134 -8.45 -5.91 5.28
C VAL A 134 -7.29 -6.13 4.33
N VAL A 135 -7.42 -5.67 3.10
CA VAL A 135 -6.38 -5.71 2.07
C VAL A 135 -5.93 -4.30 1.77
N ARG A 136 -4.69 -3.98 2.08
CA ARG A 136 -4.07 -2.72 1.63
C ARG A 136 -3.27 -2.99 0.36
N MET A 137 -3.50 -2.21 -0.69
CA MET A 137 -2.77 -2.36 -1.94
C MET A 137 -2.62 -1.04 -2.70
N ARG A 138 -1.71 -1.06 -3.69
CA ARG A 138 -1.56 -0.01 -4.69
C ARG A 138 -2.62 -0.15 -5.78
N THR A 139 -2.84 0.93 -6.52
CA THR A 139 -3.85 0.99 -7.60
C THR A 139 -3.40 0.33 -8.92
N ASP A 140 -2.09 0.06 -9.06
CA ASP A 140 -1.44 -0.39 -10.30
C ASP A 140 -1.02 -1.88 -10.27
N LEU A 141 -1.66 -2.68 -9.43
CA LEU A 141 -1.41 -4.12 -9.37
C LEU A 141 -2.33 -4.89 -10.32
N ASN A 142 -1.75 -5.80 -11.08
CA ASN A 142 -2.47 -6.73 -11.94
C ASN A 142 -2.09 -8.16 -11.56
N PHE A 143 -3.01 -8.89 -10.93
CA PHE A 143 -2.78 -10.25 -10.48
C PHE A 143 -2.81 -11.22 -11.66
N ILE A 144 -1.77 -12.04 -11.80
CA ILE A 144 -1.66 -13.06 -12.85
C ILE A 144 -2.41 -14.31 -12.44
N GLU A 145 -2.29 -14.66 -11.16
CA GLU A 145 -3.00 -15.78 -10.54
C GLU A 145 -3.88 -15.22 -9.43
N HIS A 146 -5.08 -15.77 -9.32
CA HIS A 146 -6.00 -15.40 -8.27
C HIS A 146 -5.37 -15.72 -6.90
N PRO A 147 -5.28 -14.77 -5.96
CA PRO A 147 -4.71 -15.02 -4.64
C PRO A 147 -5.52 -16.03 -3.82
N GLY A 148 -6.66 -16.47 -4.34
CA GLY A 148 -7.58 -17.37 -3.67
C GLY A 148 -8.61 -16.62 -2.81
N ASN A 149 -9.51 -17.39 -2.19
CA ASN A 149 -10.44 -16.83 -1.23
C ASN A 149 -9.66 -16.36 0.02
N LEU A 150 -9.88 -15.13 0.48
CA LEU A 150 -9.22 -14.59 1.68
C LEU A 150 -9.49 -15.46 2.93
N GLU A 151 -10.61 -16.16 3.00
CA GLU A 151 -10.99 -17.02 4.13
C GLU A 151 -10.03 -18.22 4.35
N GLN A 152 -9.23 -18.57 3.35
CA GLN A 152 -8.17 -19.58 3.50
C GLN A 152 -6.96 -19.11 4.31
N TYR A 153 -6.83 -17.81 4.50
CA TYR A 153 -5.70 -17.21 5.21
C TYR A 153 -6.05 -16.98 6.68
N ASP A 154 -5.08 -17.23 7.55
CA ASP A 154 -5.20 -16.98 8.98
C ASP A 154 -5.24 -15.46 9.27
N LYS A 155 -6.42 -14.94 9.57
CA LYS A 155 -6.63 -13.50 9.82
C LYS A 155 -5.86 -12.95 11.03
N THR A 156 -5.26 -13.81 11.86
CA THR A 156 -4.41 -13.39 12.98
C THR A 156 -2.97 -13.11 12.57
N LYS A 157 -2.64 -13.34 11.29
CA LYS A 157 -1.32 -13.09 10.71
C LYS A 157 -1.36 -11.91 9.74
N LEU A 158 -0.20 -11.30 9.54
CA LEU A 158 0.05 -10.38 8.44
C LEU A 158 0.52 -11.19 7.23
N HIS A 159 -0.20 -11.11 6.14
CA HIS A 159 0.15 -11.76 4.88
C HIS A 159 0.73 -10.73 3.91
N VAL A 160 1.83 -11.08 3.26
CA VAL A 160 2.53 -10.26 2.25
C VAL A 160 3.12 -11.17 1.20
N PHE A 161 3.52 -10.61 0.06
CA PHE A 161 4.33 -11.36 -0.89
C PHE A 161 5.82 -11.31 -0.52
N ASN A 162 6.55 -12.33 -0.95
CA ASN A 162 8.00 -12.36 -0.84
C ASN A 162 8.62 -11.17 -1.57
N VAL A 163 9.73 -10.67 -1.04
CA VAL A 163 10.58 -9.71 -1.75
C VAL A 163 11.17 -10.40 -2.98
N ILE A 164 11.37 -9.63 -4.05
CA ILE A 164 11.86 -10.17 -5.33
C ILE A 164 13.24 -10.83 -5.12
N PRO A 165 13.44 -12.09 -5.54
CA PRO A 165 14.75 -12.72 -5.50
C PRO A 165 15.77 -11.96 -6.37
N GLY A 166 17.01 -11.87 -5.90
CA GLY A 166 18.12 -11.31 -6.66
C GLY A 166 18.33 -9.78 -6.51
N GLN A 167 17.58 -9.13 -5.64
CA GLN A 167 17.89 -7.74 -5.28
C GLN A 167 19.05 -7.69 -4.27
N ASP A 168 20.17 -7.08 -4.65
CA ASP A 168 21.42 -7.07 -3.85
C ASP A 168 21.26 -6.45 -2.46
N TRP A 169 20.31 -5.53 -2.28
CA TRP A 169 20.01 -4.92 -0.98
C TRP A 169 19.42 -5.92 0.04
N ILE A 170 18.85 -7.05 -0.41
CA ILE A 170 18.38 -8.14 0.46
C ILE A 170 19.56 -8.80 1.20
N GLN A 171 20.78 -8.65 0.70
CA GLN A 171 21.97 -9.28 1.28
C GLN A 171 22.48 -8.59 2.55
N THR A 172 22.00 -7.41 2.88
CA THR A 172 22.53 -6.56 3.96
C THR A 172 21.86 -6.74 5.32
N GLY A 173 21.49 -7.95 5.69
CA GLY A 173 20.96 -8.25 7.05
C GLY A 173 19.47 -7.93 7.26
N ILE A 174 18.72 -7.60 6.19
CA ILE A 174 17.29 -7.30 6.27
C ILE A 174 16.36 -8.43 5.84
N LYS A 175 16.94 -9.56 5.39
CA LYS A 175 16.17 -10.74 4.91
C LYS A 175 15.09 -11.20 5.87
N ASP A 176 15.39 -11.17 7.16
CA ASP A 176 14.52 -11.74 8.18
C ASP A 176 13.24 -10.93 8.39
N PHE A 177 13.28 -9.62 8.08
CA PHE A 177 12.13 -8.76 8.31
C PHE A 177 11.64 -8.02 7.07
N ALA A 178 12.40 -7.85 6.00
CA ALA A 178 11.93 -7.17 4.80
C ALA A 178 10.65 -7.81 4.24
N ILE A 179 9.66 -6.97 3.94
CA ILE A 179 8.38 -7.36 3.34
C ILE A 179 8.08 -6.48 2.13
N LEU A 180 7.37 -7.01 1.15
CA LEU A 180 7.03 -6.25 -0.03
C LEU A 180 6.02 -5.14 0.29
N ASP A 181 6.27 -3.93 -0.23
CA ASP A 181 5.53 -2.70 0.12
C ASP A 181 4.23 -2.48 -0.65
N ILE A 182 3.93 -3.31 -1.64
CA ILE A 182 2.87 -3.04 -2.63
C ILE A 182 1.50 -3.55 -2.22
N ILE A 183 1.44 -4.62 -1.43
CA ILE A 183 0.22 -5.23 -0.90
C ILE A 183 0.48 -5.92 0.43
N ALA A 184 -0.50 -5.82 1.32
CA ALA A 184 -0.55 -6.57 2.58
C ALA A 184 -2.00 -6.86 2.95
N TRP A 185 -2.25 -8.01 3.60
CA TRP A 185 -3.60 -8.33 4.10
C TRP A 185 -3.55 -9.11 5.41
N GLY A 186 -4.67 -9.08 6.12
CA GLY A 186 -4.88 -9.76 7.40
C GLY A 186 -6.20 -9.35 8.02
N GLY A 187 -6.45 -9.76 9.25
CA GLY A 187 -7.61 -9.27 10.01
C GLY A 187 -7.48 -7.78 10.34
N SER A 188 -8.60 -7.13 10.67
CA SER A 188 -8.64 -5.68 10.91
C SER A 188 -7.60 -5.23 11.92
N ASP A 189 -7.45 -5.88 13.08
CA ASP A 189 -6.51 -5.47 14.12
C ASP A 189 -5.03 -5.67 13.70
N ILE A 190 -4.75 -6.65 12.85
CA ILE A 190 -3.41 -6.87 12.29
C ILE A 190 -3.04 -5.73 11.35
N MET A 191 -3.98 -5.35 10.48
CA MET A 191 -3.74 -4.27 9.53
C MET A 191 -3.71 -2.89 10.21
N ASP A 192 -4.42 -2.72 11.32
CA ASP A 192 -4.29 -1.53 12.18
C ASP A 192 -2.86 -1.36 12.71
N LYS A 193 -2.24 -2.45 13.19
CA LYS A 193 -0.84 -2.45 13.65
C LYS A 193 0.15 -2.26 12.49
N TYR A 194 -0.07 -2.93 11.36
CA TYR A 194 0.77 -2.76 10.18
C TYR A 194 0.83 -1.29 9.73
N SER A 195 -0.28 -0.57 9.78
CA SER A 195 -0.39 0.81 9.32
C SER A 195 0.32 1.84 10.21
N THR A 196 0.76 1.47 11.41
CA THR A 196 1.45 2.39 12.33
C THR A 196 2.87 2.76 11.89
N THR A 197 3.29 2.35 10.71
CA THR A 197 4.65 2.57 10.19
C THR A 197 5.01 4.05 10.16
N TYR A 198 4.12 4.92 9.68
CA TYR A 198 4.36 6.37 9.66
C TYR A 198 4.51 6.93 11.08
N PHE A 199 3.63 6.55 11.99
CA PHE A 199 3.68 6.94 13.40
C PHE A 199 4.97 6.49 14.10
N ASN A 200 5.44 5.28 13.80
CA ASN A 200 6.62 4.69 14.42
C ASN A 200 7.93 5.06 13.71
N LEU A 201 7.89 5.84 12.64
CA LEU A 201 9.03 6.05 11.74
C LEU A 201 10.25 6.63 12.46
N GLU A 202 10.05 7.63 13.33
CA GLU A 202 11.13 8.23 14.12
C GLU A 202 11.79 7.21 15.06
N LYS A 203 10.98 6.38 15.71
CA LYS A 203 11.48 5.28 16.56
C LYS A 203 12.31 4.29 15.75
N ILE A 204 11.79 3.86 14.59
CA ILE A 204 12.47 2.89 13.70
C ILE A 204 13.83 3.41 13.25
N VAL A 205 13.92 4.69 12.91
CA VAL A 205 15.17 5.35 12.52
C VAL A 205 16.15 5.42 13.69
N LYS A 206 15.69 5.79 14.89
CA LYS A 206 16.51 5.86 16.11
C LYS A 206 17.00 4.48 16.58
N GLU A 207 16.23 3.44 16.35
CA GLU A 207 16.60 2.06 16.69
C GLU A 207 17.57 1.43 15.67
N ASN A 208 18.12 2.23 14.74
CA ASN A 208 19.08 1.81 13.73
C ASN A 208 18.58 0.68 12.81
N CYS A 209 17.38 0.82 12.26
CA CYS A 209 17.00 -0.03 11.14
C CYS A 209 18.11 0.01 10.07
N PRO A 210 18.62 -1.12 9.61
CA PRO A 210 19.85 -1.19 8.81
C PRO A 210 19.83 -0.39 7.51
N THR A 211 18.63 -0.17 6.96
CA THR A 211 18.43 0.58 5.72
C THR A 211 17.08 1.26 5.71
N PHE A 212 16.98 2.35 4.96
CA PHE A 212 15.73 3.08 4.76
C PHE A 212 15.15 2.78 3.37
N THR A 213 14.68 1.56 3.20
CA THR A 213 13.89 1.16 2.03
C THR A 213 12.45 0.86 2.46
N PRO A 214 11.46 1.01 1.56
CA PRO A 214 10.07 0.74 1.90
C PRO A 214 9.87 -0.62 2.56
N ASP A 215 10.45 -1.65 1.96
CA ASP A 215 10.32 -3.04 2.40
C ASP A 215 10.94 -3.29 3.78
N ALA A 216 12.09 -2.67 4.04
CA ALA A 216 12.79 -2.79 5.32
C ALA A 216 12.02 -2.09 6.43
N ILE A 217 11.59 -0.85 6.21
CA ILE A 217 10.87 -0.06 7.22
C ILE A 217 9.51 -0.67 7.56
N LEU A 218 8.73 -1.09 6.55
CA LEU A 218 7.45 -1.76 6.77
C LEU A 218 7.64 -3.08 7.54
N GLY A 219 8.63 -3.86 7.13
CA GLY A 219 8.94 -5.11 7.81
C GLY A 219 9.47 -4.93 9.22
N TYR A 220 10.33 -3.92 9.47
CA TYR A 220 10.80 -3.58 10.81
C TYR A 220 9.62 -3.16 11.71
N ASN A 221 8.74 -2.30 11.23
CA ASN A 221 7.53 -1.92 11.95
C ASN A 221 6.65 -3.13 12.27
N ALA A 222 6.39 -3.99 11.28
CA ALA A 222 5.53 -5.15 11.47
C ALA A 222 6.11 -6.14 12.47
N ILE A 223 7.38 -6.55 12.30
CA ILE A 223 7.99 -7.67 13.03
C ILE A 223 8.64 -7.19 14.33
N LYS A 224 9.44 -6.10 14.30
CA LYS A 224 10.21 -5.66 15.47
C LYS A 224 9.43 -4.75 16.40
N VAL A 225 8.66 -3.80 15.84
CA VAL A 225 7.91 -2.84 16.67
C VAL A 225 6.57 -3.42 17.15
N ASN A 226 5.81 -4.05 16.24
CA ASN A 226 4.46 -4.56 16.52
C ASN A 226 4.39 -6.07 16.81
N ASN A 227 5.49 -6.79 16.72
CA ASN A 227 5.58 -8.24 16.96
C ASN A 227 4.52 -9.05 16.18
N LEU A 228 4.28 -8.68 14.91
CA LEU A 228 3.32 -9.39 14.07
C LEU A 228 3.92 -10.70 13.56
N ASN A 229 3.08 -11.73 13.53
CA ASN A 229 3.40 -12.97 12.82
C ASN A 229 3.17 -12.74 11.32
N VAL A 230 4.26 -12.76 10.54
CA VAL A 230 4.24 -12.47 9.09
C VAL A 230 4.34 -13.77 8.30
N GLN A 231 3.38 -13.96 7.40
CA GLN A 231 3.39 -15.05 6.42
C GLN A 231 3.66 -14.48 5.03
N LYS A 232 4.75 -14.95 4.41
CA LYS A 232 5.16 -14.53 3.07
C LYS A 232 4.68 -15.53 2.02
N HIS A 233 4.16 -15.01 0.90
CA HIS A 233 3.61 -15.81 -0.21
C HIS A 233 4.41 -15.62 -1.49
N PRO A 234 4.39 -16.60 -2.42
CA PRO A 234 4.96 -16.44 -3.75
C PRO A 234 4.32 -15.27 -4.52
N TRP A 235 5.05 -14.72 -5.46
CA TRP A 235 4.57 -13.67 -6.35
C TRP A 235 3.55 -14.19 -7.35
N THR A 236 2.42 -13.49 -7.45
CA THR A 236 1.35 -13.82 -8.40
C THR A 236 0.75 -12.59 -9.08
N PHE A 237 1.54 -11.50 -9.20
CA PHE A 237 1.06 -10.25 -9.80
C PHE A 237 2.12 -9.58 -10.66
N LYS A 238 1.66 -8.61 -11.47
CA LYS A 238 2.50 -7.65 -12.21
C LYS A 238 2.14 -6.25 -11.77
N ILE A 239 3.13 -5.35 -11.80
CA ILE A 239 2.86 -3.92 -11.71
C ILE A 239 2.50 -3.46 -13.11
N TYR A 240 1.29 -2.90 -13.27
CA TYR A 240 0.86 -2.35 -14.53
C TYR A 240 1.44 -0.95 -14.73
N VAL A 241 2.21 -0.77 -15.79
CA VAL A 241 2.91 0.48 -16.09
C VAL A 241 2.53 0.93 -17.50
N GLY A 242 1.35 1.54 -17.64
CA GLY A 242 0.85 1.97 -18.95
C GLY A 242 0.75 0.82 -19.95
N SER A 243 1.20 1.03 -21.21
CA SER A 243 1.22 -0.01 -22.23
C SER A 243 2.33 -1.06 -22.05
N THR A 244 3.20 -0.90 -21.07
CA THR A 244 4.28 -1.86 -20.76
C THR A 244 3.99 -2.58 -19.46
N THR A 245 3.86 -3.90 -19.54
CA THR A 245 3.80 -4.78 -18.36
C THR A 245 5.22 -5.23 -18.05
N TYR A 246 5.73 -4.90 -16.86
CA TYR A 246 6.93 -5.57 -16.34
C TYR A 246 6.52 -6.95 -15.83
N SER A 247 6.98 -7.99 -16.52
CA SER A 247 6.94 -9.39 -16.06
C SER A 247 8.34 -9.75 -15.56
N ASN A 248 8.44 -10.27 -14.37
CA ASN A 248 9.61 -11.04 -13.96
C ASN A 248 9.44 -12.50 -14.36
#